data_fdb277054fcb6ef75520d412a6aff486
#
_entry.id   fdb277054fcb6ef75520d412a6aff486
#
_cell.length_a   1.000
_cell.length_b   1.000
_cell.length_c   1.000
_cell.angle_alpha   90.00
_cell.angle_beta   90.00
_cell.angle_gamma   90.00
#
_symmetry.space_group_name_H-M   'P 1'
#
loop_
_entity.id
_entity.type
_entity.pdbx_description
1 polymer ?
#
loop_
_entity_poly.entity_id
_entity_poly.type
_entity_poly.pdbx_seq_one_letter_code
_entity_poly.pdbx_strand_id
1 'polypeptide(L)'
;MSRSSLRSRAVPSARRIVTGSAVVVAALALSTTVPASATGFAPSSTHSATHPSTEQRAGTLDGFVIENLPYGLGTPSDFEYEWEDVSFHSRVWETGPDPEGAFKVDLTVKTLRGERLTDLEAVKDFLVEYEEKEPGDWQLVPVKVGGYDGLLAGDEVFYFIEPGVAAEVTIDHERFTCEDLVDTAAGFHPEPTT
;
A
#
# COMPACT_ATOMS: atom_id res chain seq x y z
N MET A 1 -3.96 -60.60 -4.45
CA MET A 1 -3.75 -59.91 -3.12
C MET A 1 -2.39 -59.24 -3.16
N SER A 2 -2.34 -57.96 -3.52
CA SER A 2 -1.11 -57.15 -3.45
C SER A 2 -1.48 -55.82 -2.84
N ARG A 3 -0.94 -55.57 -1.64
CA ARG A 3 -1.07 -54.31 -0.90
C ARG A 3 0.05 -53.36 -1.34
N SER A 4 -0.26 -52.29 -2.07
CA SER A 4 0.65 -51.18 -2.34
C SER A 4 0.61 -50.22 -1.14
N SER A 5 1.76 -50.07 -0.50
CA SER A 5 2.01 -49.16 0.60
C SER A 5 2.36 -47.76 -0.01
N LEU A 6 1.51 -46.78 0.19
CA LEU A 6 1.79 -45.36 -0.10
C LEU A 6 2.65 -44.79 1.03
N ARG A 7 3.92 -44.48 0.72
CA ARG A 7 4.82 -43.73 1.60
C ARG A 7 4.52 -42.23 1.49
N SER A 8 3.95 -41.65 2.53
CA SER A 8 3.93 -40.21 2.74
C SER A 8 5.37 -39.69 2.83
N ARG A 9 5.72 -38.76 1.93
CA ARG A 9 6.91 -37.94 2.05
C ARG A 9 6.53 -36.65 2.78
N ALA A 10 7.04 -36.49 4.01
CA ALA A 10 6.99 -35.23 4.73
C ALA A 10 7.94 -34.22 4.06
N VAL A 11 7.43 -33.05 3.75
CA VAL A 11 8.20 -31.89 3.29
C VAL A 11 8.62 -31.11 4.54
N PRO A 12 9.90 -30.80 4.76
CA PRO A 12 10.32 -29.98 5.88
C PRO A 12 10.02 -28.49 5.61
N SER A 13 9.18 -27.89 6.46
CA SER A 13 8.99 -26.43 6.54
C SER A 13 10.30 -25.73 6.92
N ALA A 14 10.87 -24.99 6.02
CA ALA A 14 11.99 -24.09 6.28
C ALA A 14 11.47 -22.76 6.85
N ARG A 15 11.48 -22.63 8.17
CA ARG A 15 11.31 -21.33 8.83
C ARG A 15 12.50 -20.44 8.52
N ARG A 16 12.29 -19.37 7.74
CA ARG A 16 13.26 -18.30 7.59
C ARG A 16 13.05 -17.28 8.71
N ILE A 17 14.01 -17.23 9.63
CA ILE A 17 14.13 -16.18 10.64
C ILE A 17 14.78 -14.98 9.95
N VAL A 18 14.03 -13.90 9.80
CA VAL A 18 14.58 -12.60 9.35
C VAL A 18 15.09 -11.88 10.57
N THR A 19 16.41 -11.85 10.75
CA THR A 19 17.09 -11.07 11.78
C THR A 19 17.30 -9.65 11.25
N GLY A 20 16.45 -8.71 11.68
CA GLY A 20 16.62 -7.28 11.41
C GLY A 20 17.79 -6.72 12.23
N SER A 21 18.82 -6.19 11.56
CA SER A 21 19.91 -5.44 12.19
C SER A 21 19.49 -3.99 12.36
N ALA A 22 19.34 -3.56 13.61
CA ALA A 22 19.16 -2.16 13.96
C ALA A 22 20.49 -1.41 13.85
N VAL A 23 20.56 -0.39 13.01
CA VAL A 23 21.66 0.57 12.97
C VAL A 23 21.25 1.79 13.79
N VAL A 24 21.91 1.97 14.94
CA VAL A 24 21.78 3.18 15.78
C VAL A 24 22.74 4.22 15.25
N VAL A 25 22.24 5.35 14.77
CA VAL A 25 23.04 6.54 14.49
C VAL A 25 22.73 7.60 15.54
N ALA A 26 23.70 7.86 16.41
CA ALA A 26 23.65 8.94 17.38
C ALA A 26 24.10 10.25 16.73
N ALA A 27 23.22 11.27 16.70
CA ALA A 27 23.55 12.62 16.30
C ALA A 27 23.62 13.55 17.53
N LEU A 28 24.77 14.16 17.71
CA LEU A 28 25.01 15.15 18.75
C LEU A 28 24.36 16.49 18.37
N ALA A 29 23.56 17.04 19.26
CA ALA A 29 23.00 18.39 19.16
C ALA A 29 23.96 19.43 19.75
N LEU A 30 24.32 20.43 18.99
CA LEU A 30 24.97 21.66 19.45
C LEU A 30 23.93 22.77 19.56
N SER A 31 23.69 23.20 20.80
CA SER A 31 22.81 24.32 21.12
C SER A 31 23.55 25.65 20.93
N THR A 32 23.00 26.58 20.17
CA THR A 32 23.39 28.00 20.19
C THR A 32 22.16 28.84 20.52
N THR A 33 22.25 29.50 21.67
CA THR A 33 21.29 30.52 22.13
C THR A 33 21.64 31.87 21.52
N VAL A 34 20.66 32.58 20.96
CA VAL A 34 20.75 34.01 20.64
C VAL A 34 19.51 34.72 21.18
N PRO A 35 19.64 35.81 21.95
CA PRO A 35 18.51 36.63 22.35
C PRO A 35 18.27 37.75 21.33
N ALA A 36 17.04 38.01 20.96
CA ALA A 36 16.70 39.28 20.31
C ALA A 36 15.30 39.73 20.65
N SER A 37 15.21 40.85 21.30
CA SER A 37 14.00 41.63 21.43
C SER A 37 13.74 42.43 20.15
N ALA A 38 12.52 42.43 19.62
CA ALA A 38 12.02 43.53 18.82
C ALA A 38 10.50 43.53 18.79
N THR A 39 9.95 44.61 19.32
CA THR A 39 8.56 45.00 19.27
C THR A 39 8.20 45.43 17.84
N GLY A 40 7.20 44.84 17.23
CA GLY A 40 6.72 45.22 15.89
C GLY A 40 5.24 44.90 15.71
N PHE A 41 4.46 45.94 15.45
CA PHE A 41 3.03 45.94 15.21
C PHE A 41 2.58 44.94 14.15
N ALA A 42 1.49 44.21 14.41
CA ALA A 42 0.83 43.33 13.49
C ALA A 42 -0.06 44.09 12.50
N PRO A 43 -0.03 43.75 11.19
CA PRO A 43 -1.21 43.82 10.35
C PRO A 43 -1.91 42.46 10.40
N SER A 44 -3.20 42.48 10.64
CA SER A 44 -4.09 41.32 10.56
C SER A 44 -4.08 40.77 9.12
N SER A 45 -3.22 39.82 8.87
CA SER A 45 -3.27 39.02 7.64
C SER A 45 -4.34 37.96 7.86
N THR A 46 -5.45 38.10 7.19
CA THR A 46 -6.44 37.06 6.98
C THR A 46 -5.70 35.88 6.32
N HIS A 47 -5.29 34.91 7.09
CA HIS A 47 -4.78 33.66 6.55
C HIS A 47 -5.99 32.94 5.97
N SER A 48 -6.21 33.13 4.65
CA SER A 48 -6.91 32.12 3.90
C SER A 48 -6.11 30.84 4.08
N ALA A 49 -6.69 29.90 4.84
CA ALA A 49 -6.20 28.53 4.86
C ALA A 49 -6.31 28.02 3.43
N THR A 50 -5.24 28.12 2.69
CA THR A 50 -5.07 27.38 1.44
C THR A 50 -5.00 25.93 1.88
N HIS A 51 -6.09 25.20 1.70
CA HIS A 51 -6.05 23.74 1.79
C HIS A 51 -4.95 23.29 0.84
N PRO A 52 -3.97 22.51 1.28
CA PRO A 52 -3.00 21.95 0.35
C PRO A 52 -3.78 21.10 -0.65
N SER A 53 -3.72 21.52 -1.91
CA SER A 53 -4.38 20.83 -3.01
C SER A 53 -3.91 19.37 -3.02
N THR A 54 -4.85 18.46 -3.17
CA THR A 54 -4.64 17.00 -3.34
C THR A 54 -3.61 16.67 -4.43
N GLU A 55 -3.41 17.59 -5.40
CA GLU A 55 -2.42 17.47 -6.50
C GLU A 55 -0.95 17.27 -6.06
N GLN A 56 -0.58 17.72 -4.85
CA GLN A 56 0.82 17.62 -4.38
C GLN A 56 1.22 16.20 -3.96
N ARG A 57 0.28 15.25 -3.94
CA ARG A 57 0.47 13.85 -3.57
C ARG A 57 0.16 12.87 -4.71
N ALA A 58 -0.36 13.38 -5.81
CA ALA A 58 -0.46 12.66 -7.05
C ALA A 58 0.94 12.37 -7.59
N GLY A 59 1.09 11.29 -8.29
CA GLY A 59 2.34 10.88 -8.90
C GLY A 59 2.10 9.63 -9.73
N THR A 60 3.17 9.06 -10.25
CA THR A 60 3.09 7.80 -10.99
C THR A 60 3.87 6.71 -10.25
N LEU A 61 3.41 5.48 -10.40
CA LEU A 61 4.06 4.27 -9.93
C LEU A 61 3.92 3.20 -11.00
N ASP A 62 5.02 2.72 -11.55
CA ASP A 62 5.04 1.62 -12.54
C ASP A 62 4.07 1.82 -13.72
N GLY A 63 3.97 3.06 -14.26
CA GLY A 63 3.05 3.43 -15.35
C GLY A 63 1.58 3.58 -14.94
N PHE A 64 1.30 3.70 -13.64
CA PHE A 64 -0.01 4.04 -13.09
C PHE A 64 0.02 5.45 -12.50
N VAL A 65 -1.03 6.22 -12.77
CA VAL A 65 -1.31 7.49 -12.08
C VAL A 65 -1.89 7.18 -10.71
N ILE A 66 -1.56 8.00 -9.71
CA ILE A 66 -2.14 7.92 -8.36
C ILE A 66 -2.85 9.24 -8.08
N GLU A 67 -4.17 9.17 -7.97
CA GLU A 67 -5.06 10.30 -7.69
C GLU A 67 -6.01 9.97 -6.53
N ASN A 68 -6.87 10.92 -6.16
CA ASN A 68 -7.91 10.75 -5.12
C ASN A 68 -7.37 10.27 -3.77
N LEU A 69 -6.15 10.68 -3.39
CA LEU A 69 -5.57 10.32 -2.11
C LEU A 69 -6.34 10.96 -0.95
N PRO A 70 -6.63 10.22 0.13
CA PRO A 70 -7.28 10.77 1.31
C PRO A 70 -6.40 11.82 1.99
N TYR A 71 -7.04 12.76 2.67
CA TYR A 71 -6.33 13.81 3.39
C TYR A 71 -5.61 13.25 4.62
N GLY A 72 -4.41 13.76 4.88
CA GLY A 72 -3.69 13.43 6.13
C GLY A 72 -2.62 12.35 5.99
N LEU A 73 -2.36 11.86 4.79
CA LEU A 73 -1.25 10.95 4.52
C LEU A 73 0.12 11.63 4.71
N GLY A 74 1.10 10.86 5.15
CA GLY A 74 2.49 11.28 5.28
C GLY A 74 3.27 11.30 3.97
N THR A 75 4.60 11.28 4.05
CA THR A 75 5.47 11.11 2.89
C THR A 75 5.53 9.65 2.50
N PRO A 76 5.35 9.30 1.21
CA PRO A 76 5.39 7.91 0.79
C PRO A 76 6.81 7.38 0.63
N SER A 77 6.93 6.05 0.67
CA SER A 77 8.11 5.28 0.28
C SER A 77 7.74 4.25 -0.79
N ASP A 78 8.60 4.09 -1.78
CA ASP A 78 8.40 3.12 -2.86
C ASP A 78 9.22 1.86 -2.61
N PHE A 79 8.64 0.70 -2.95
CA PHE A 79 9.26 -0.61 -2.82
C PHE A 79 9.02 -1.44 -4.07
N GLU A 80 10.01 -2.27 -4.42
CA GLU A 80 9.93 -3.23 -5.52
C GLU A 80 10.39 -4.60 -4.99
N TYR A 81 9.64 -5.65 -5.32
CA TYR A 81 10.01 -7.03 -4.98
C TYR A 81 9.30 -8.00 -5.94
N GLU A 82 9.67 -9.26 -5.87
CA GLU A 82 9.09 -10.33 -6.66
C GLU A 82 8.72 -11.51 -5.76
N TRP A 83 7.58 -12.13 -6.03
CA TRP A 83 7.15 -13.36 -5.41
C TRP A 83 6.50 -14.27 -6.47
N GLU A 84 6.99 -15.49 -6.62
CA GLU A 84 6.51 -16.51 -7.55
C GLU A 84 6.22 -16.01 -8.98
N ASP A 85 7.23 -15.37 -9.61
CA ASP A 85 7.16 -14.80 -10.96
C ASP A 85 6.13 -13.65 -11.13
N VAL A 86 5.69 -13.04 -10.02
CA VAL A 86 4.91 -11.80 -10.03
C VAL A 86 5.74 -10.68 -9.40
N SER A 87 5.97 -9.63 -10.18
CA SER A 87 6.65 -8.42 -9.72
C SER A 87 5.66 -7.46 -9.10
N PHE A 88 6.04 -6.90 -7.96
CA PHE A 88 5.26 -5.90 -7.23
C PHE A 88 6.01 -4.58 -7.23
N HIS A 89 5.31 -3.50 -7.56
CA HIS A 89 5.72 -2.13 -7.30
C HIS A 89 4.71 -1.53 -6.35
N SER A 90 5.15 -1.08 -5.19
CA SER A 90 4.27 -0.55 -4.16
C SER A 90 4.70 0.83 -3.69
N ARG A 91 3.73 1.68 -3.39
CA ARG A 91 3.92 2.95 -2.69
C ARG A 91 3.15 2.90 -1.38
N VAL A 92 3.86 3.15 -0.29
CA VAL A 92 3.36 3.01 1.08
C VAL A 92 3.41 4.37 1.76
N TRP A 93 2.30 4.79 2.36
CA TRP A 93 2.23 5.96 3.24
C TRP A 93 2.14 5.49 4.69
N GLU A 94 2.95 6.10 5.54
CA GLU A 94 3.02 5.73 6.95
C GLU A 94 2.87 6.95 7.84
N THR A 95 2.18 6.77 8.97
CA THR A 95 2.18 7.72 10.09
C THR A 95 3.15 7.23 11.16
N GLY A 96 3.90 8.17 11.72
CA GLY A 96 4.88 7.88 12.77
C GLY A 96 6.07 8.83 12.72
N PRO A 97 7.11 8.59 13.55
CA PRO A 97 7.09 7.55 14.59
C PRO A 97 6.19 7.93 15.77
N ASP A 98 5.60 6.92 16.42
CA ASP A 98 4.95 7.06 17.70
C ASP A 98 5.99 7.29 18.83
N PRO A 99 5.58 7.45 20.11
CA PRO A 99 6.54 7.62 21.22
C PRO A 99 7.49 6.45 21.42
N GLU A 100 7.12 5.26 20.96
CA GLU A 100 7.91 4.03 21.00
C GLU A 100 8.80 3.88 19.76
N GLY A 101 8.67 4.76 18.75
CA GLY A 101 9.45 4.78 17.51
C GLY A 101 8.87 3.93 16.39
N ALA A 102 7.63 3.44 16.52
CA ALA A 102 6.98 2.64 15.51
C ALA A 102 6.25 3.48 14.46
N PHE A 103 6.12 2.93 13.25
CA PHE A 103 5.34 3.48 12.16
C PHE A 103 4.14 2.58 11.89
N LYS A 104 3.02 3.18 11.51
CA LYS A 104 1.80 2.48 11.09
C LYS A 104 1.54 2.80 9.62
N VAL A 105 1.29 1.76 8.83
CA VAL A 105 0.89 1.90 7.43
C VAL A 105 -0.53 2.45 7.36
N ASP A 106 -0.69 3.54 6.63
CA ASP A 106 -1.97 4.23 6.42
C ASP A 106 -2.63 3.82 5.12
N LEU A 107 -1.84 3.75 4.05
CA LEU A 107 -2.27 3.43 2.70
C LEU A 107 -1.14 2.73 1.95
N THR A 108 -1.49 1.72 1.19
CA THR A 108 -0.60 1.12 0.19
C THR A 108 -1.33 1.05 -1.15
N VAL A 109 -0.66 1.43 -2.24
CA VAL A 109 -1.07 1.10 -3.60
C VAL A 109 -0.01 0.18 -4.21
N LYS A 110 -0.44 -0.84 -4.95
CA LYS A 110 0.46 -1.82 -5.58
C LYS A 110 0.04 -2.09 -7.02
N THR A 111 1.01 -2.20 -7.92
CA THR A 111 0.84 -2.90 -9.19
C THR A 111 1.41 -4.31 -9.07
N LEU A 112 0.72 -5.26 -9.69
CA LEU A 112 1.13 -6.65 -9.79
C LEU A 112 1.32 -6.99 -11.25
N ARG A 113 2.50 -7.52 -11.62
CA ARG A 113 2.82 -7.90 -13.00
C ARG A 113 3.34 -9.32 -13.06
N GLY A 114 2.64 -10.19 -13.82
CA GLY A 114 3.04 -11.59 -13.98
C GLY A 114 2.13 -12.34 -14.95
N GLU A 115 2.68 -13.25 -15.73
CA GLU A 115 1.94 -14.01 -16.75
C GLU A 115 0.81 -14.87 -16.16
N ARG A 116 0.90 -15.22 -14.88
CA ARG A 116 -0.15 -16.01 -14.18
C ARG A 116 -1.41 -15.20 -13.87
N LEU A 117 -1.38 -13.87 -13.94
CA LEU A 117 -2.52 -12.97 -13.69
C LEU A 117 -3.37 -12.82 -14.96
N THR A 118 -4.09 -13.88 -15.34
CA THR A 118 -4.81 -13.94 -16.63
C THR A 118 -6.19 -13.31 -16.60
N ASP A 119 -6.81 -13.23 -15.43
CA ASP A 119 -8.14 -12.68 -15.18
C ASP A 119 -8.31 -12.40 -13.67
N LEU A 120 -9.46 -11.85 -13.26
CA LEU A 120 -9.73 -11.50 -11.86
C LEU A 120 -9.72 -12.71 -10.91
N GLU A 121 -10.15 -13.87 -11.37
CA GLU A 121 -10.12 -15.09 -10.54
C GLU A 121 -8.69 -15.56 -10.31
N ALA A 122 -7.83 -15.50 -11.33
CA ALA A 122 -6.41 -15.81 -11.19
C ALA A 122 -5.69 -14.82 -10.27
N VAL A 123 -6.04 -13.53 -10.30
CA VAL A 123 -5.54 -12.53 -9.34
C VAL A 123 -5.96 -12.88 -7.92
N LYS A 124 -7.23 -13.20 -7.71
CA LYS A 124 -7.75 -13.63 -6.40
C LYS A 124 -7.00 -14.86 -5.88
N ASP A 125 -6.86 -15.90 -6.70
CA ASP A 125 -6.19 -17.14 -6.30
C ASP A 125 -4.71 -16.90 -5.97
N PHE A 126 -4.05 -16.04 -6.73
CA PHE A 126 -2.68 -15.61 -6.46
C PHE A 126 -2.57 -14.88 -5.10
N LEU A 127 -3.46 -13.90 -4.82
CA LEU A 127 -3.45 -13.16 -3.57
C LEU A 127 -3.79 -14.03 -2.36
N VAL A 128 -4.70 -15.02 -2.51
CA VAL A 128 -4.96 -16.04 -1.47
C VAL A 128 -3.68 -16.77 -1.08
N GLU A 129 -2.87 -17.16 -2.08
CA GLU A 129 -1.61 -17.85 -1.85
C GLU A 129 -0.54 -16.93 -1.27
N TYR A 130 -0.39 -15.73 -1.82
CA TYR A 130 0.59 -14.73 -1.39
C TYR A 130 0.37 -14.24 0.05
N GLU A 131 -0.89 -14.00 0.43
CA GLU A 131 -1.26 -13.50 1.76
C GLU A 131 -1.57 -14.61 2.77
N GLU A 132 -1.43 -15.87 2.36
CA GLU A 132 -1.72 -17.05 3.19
C GLU A 132 -3.15 -17.02 3.77
N LYS A 133 -4.14 -16.55 2.99
CA LYS A 133 -5.53 -16.46 3.42
C LYS A 133 -6.15 -17.84 3.58
N GLU A 134 -6.81 -18.09 4.71
CA GLU A 134 -7.57 -19.32 4.92
C GLU A 134 -8.88 -19.30 4.09
N PRO A 135 -9.27 -20.42 3.48
CA PRO A 135 -10.53 -20.52 2.75
C PRO A 135 -11.74 -20.16 3.62
N GLY A 136 -12.46 -19.11 3.26
CA GLY A 136 -13.66 -18.64 3.94
C GLY A 136 -13.46 -17.46 4.90
N ASP A 137 -12.23 -17.10 5.22
CA ASP A 137 -11.95 -15.93 6.07
C ASP A 137 -11.99 -14.63 5.26
N TRP A 138 -11.74 -14.73 3.95
CA TRP A 138 -11.73 -13.59 3.05
C TRP A 138 -13.10 -13.38 2.39
N GLN A 139 -13.90 -12.49 2.96
CA GLN A 139 -15.24 -12.18 2.46
C GLN A 139 -15.17 -11.14 1.34
N LEU A 140 -15.01 -11.61 0.12
CA LEU A 140 -14.88 -10.80 -1.09
C LEU A 140 -16.25 -10.39 -1.64
N VAL A 141 -16.41 -9.09 -1.92
CA VAL A 141 -17.60 -8.50 -2.56
C VAL A 141 -17.22 -7.96 -3.93
N PRO A 142 -17.91 -8.33 -5.02
CA PRO A 142 -17.67 -7.75 -6.33
C PRO A 142 -17.86 -6.23 -6.33
N VAL A 143 -16.93 -5.51 -6.95
CA VAL A 143 -16.94 -4.05 -7.07
C VAL A 143 -16.46 -3.61 -8.44
N LYS A 144 -16.87 -2.42 -8.90
CA LYS A 144 -16.26 -1.75 -10.06
C LYS A 144 -15.35 -0.64 -9.57
N VAL A 145 -14.09 -0.68 -10.02
CA VAL A 145 -13.05 0.28 -9.66
C VAL A 145 -12.56 0.97 -10.93
N GLY A 146 -12.86 2.25 -11.10
CA GLY A 146 -12.44 3.00 -12.30
C GLY A 146 -12.88 2.38 -13.64
N GLY A 147 -13.91 1.51 -13.63
CA GLY A 147 -14.40 0.75 -14.79
C GLY A 147 -13.88 -0.69 -14.87
N TYR A 148 -12.88 -1.07 -14.10
CA TYR A 148 -12.36 -2.43 -14.01
C TYR A 148 -13.18 -3.31 -13.07
N ASP A 149 -13.19 -4.63 -13.33
CA ASP A 149 -13.76 -5.61 -12.41
C ASP A 149 -12.79 -5.84 -11.25
N GLY A 150 -13.31 -5.77 -10.03
CA GLY A 150 -12.54 -5.94 -8.81
C GLY A 150 -13.29 -6.66 -7.70
N LEU A 151 -12.58 -6.93 -6.62
CA LEU A 151 -13.09 -7.53 -5.39
C LEU A 151 -12.64 -6.70 -4.20
N LEU A 152 -13.57 -6.46 -3.27
CA LEU A 152 -13.37 -5.69 -2.04
C LEU A 152 -13.49 -6.61 -0.84
N ALA A 153 -12.57 -6.51 0.11
CA ALA A 153 -12.61 -7.20 1.39
C ALA A 153 -12.13 -6.29 2.52
N GLY A 154 -13.05 -5.78 3.32
CA GLY A 154 -12.71 -4.96 4.49
C GLY A 154 -11.94 -3.68 4.13
N ASP A 155 -10.65 -3.71 4.34
CA ASP A 155 -9.69 -2.62 4.14
C ASP A 155 -8.85 -2.75 2.87
N GLU A 156 -9.20 -3.69 2.01
CA GLU A 156 -8.47 -4.04 0.80
C GLU A 156 -9.39 -4.11 -0.42
N VAL A 157 -8.91 -3.63 -1.56
CA VAL A 157 -9.54 -3.80 -2.87
C VAL A 157 -8.48 -4.16 -3.91
N PHE A 158 -8.75 -5.18 -4.71
CA PHE A 158 -7.91 -5.50 -5.86
C PHE A 158 -8.74 -5.63 -7.13
N TYR A 159 -8.15 -5.34 -8.27
CA TYR A 159 -8.84 -5.33 -9.54
C TYR A 159 -7.94 -5.72 -10.70
N PHE A 160 -8.55 -6.34 -11.70
CA PHE A 160 -7.88 -6.80 -12.91
C PHE A 160 -7.89 -5.70 -13.97
N ILE A 161 -6.72 -5.39 -14.51
CA ILE A 161 -6.56 -4.37 -15.56
C ILE A 161 -6.57 -5.04 -16.94
N GLU A 162 -5.60 -5.94 -17.16
CA GLU A 162 -5.42 -6.69 -18.40
C GLU A 162 -4.58 -7.95 -18.12
N PRO A 163 -4.51 -8.93 -19.04
CA PRO A 163 -3.66 -10.10 -18.85
C PRO A 163 -2.23 -9.73 -18.47
N GLY A 164 -1.80 -10.23 -17.32
CA GLY A 164 -0.49 -9.95 -16.73
C GLY A 164 -0.43 -8.71 -15.85
N VAL A 165 -1.51 -7.95 -15.67
CA VAL A 165 -1.52 -6.71 -14.88
C VAL A 165 -2.74 -6.63 -13.97
N ALA A 166 -2.51 -6.45 -12.69
CA ALA A 166 -3.52 -6.16 -11.69
C ALA A 166 -3.06 -5.03 -10.76
N ALA A 167 -3.98 -4.49 -9.99
CA ALA A 167 -3.70 -3.49 -8.98
C ALA A 167 -4.39 -3.86 -7.66
N GLU A 168 -3.77 -3.43 -6.56
CA GLU A 168 -4.26 -3.62 -5.20
C GLU A 168 -4.10 -2.32 -4.42
N VAL A 169 -5.09 -1.99 -3.61
CA VAL A 169 -5.07 -0.86 -2.68
C VAL A 169 -5.53 -1.35 -1.31
N THR A 170 -4.74 -1.04 -0.27
CA THR A 170 -5.09 -1.30 1.13
C THR A 170 -5.06 -0.02 1.93
N ILE A 171 -5.95 0.13 2.91
CA ILE A 171 -6.08 1.35 3.72
C ILE A 171 -6.28 1.01 5.20
N ASP A 172 -5.76 1.84 6.09
CA ASP A 172 -6.04 1.72 7.51
C ASP A 172 -7.49 2.16 7.84
N HIS A 173 -8.37 1.21 8.04
CA HIS A 173 -9.80 1.43 8.34
C HIS A 173 -10.06 2.12 9.70
N GLU A 174 -9.07 2.23 10.60
CA GLU A 174 -9.19 3.00 11.83
C GLU A 174 -9.07 4.51 11.58
N ARG A 175 -8.46 4.90 10.45
CA ARG A 175 -8.24 6.31 10.07
C ARG A 175 -9.09 6.75 8.89
N PHE A 176 -9.39 5.84 7.99
CA PHE A 176 -10.03 6.13 6.71
C PHE A 176 -11.26 5.26 6.50
N THR A 177 -12.11 5.67 5.59
CA THR A 177 -13.37 5.00 5.30
C THR A 177 -13.24 4.04 4.12
N CYS A 178 -14.24 3.17 3.94
CA CYS A 178 -14.35 2.34 2.73
C CYS A 178 -14.54 3.20 1.46
N GLU A 179 -15.14 4.40 1.57
CA GLU A 179 -15.28 5.35 0.47
C GLU A 179 -13.89 5.87 0.05
N ASP A 180 -13.03 6.25 1.01
CA ASP A 180 -11.64 6.65 0.73
C ASP A 180 -10.86 5.55 0.01
N LEU A 181 -11.05 4.28 0.41
CA LEU A 181 -10.43 3.12 -0.24
C LEU A 181 -10.85 3.00 -1.71
N VAL A 182 -12.16 3.03 -1.97
CA VAL A 182 -12.72 2.86 -3.32
C VAL A 182 -12.37 4.05 -4.20
N ASP A 183 -12.40 5.27 -3.68
CA ASP A 183 -12.04 6.49 -4.39
C ASP A 183 -10.55 6.50 -4.75
N THR A 184 -9.68 6.11 -3.81
CA THR A 184 -8.24 5.98 -4.07
C THR A 184 -7.97 4.90 -5.12
N ALA A 185 -8.63 3.75 -5.02
CA ALA A 185 -8.50 2.69 -6.01
C ALA A 185 -8.97 3.14 -7.41
N ALA A 186 -10.08 3.88 -7.49
CA ALA A 186 -10.55 4.45 -8.77
C ALA A 186 -9.59 5.49 -9.36
N GLY A 187 -8.82 6.18 -8.50
CA GLY A 187 -7.76 7.10 -8.87
C GLY A 187 -6.40 6.44 -9.14
N PHE A 188 -6.28 5.13 -8.95
CA PHE A 188 -5.08 4.36 -9.26
C PHE A 188 -5.28 3.52 -10.52
N HIS A 189 -4.90 4.08 -11.66
CA HIS A 189 -5.18 3.52 -12.99
C HIS A 189 -3.99 3.71 -13.96
N PRO A 190 -3.89 2.92 -15.04
CA PRO A 190 -2.85 3.10 -16.04
C PRO A 190 -2.79 4.52 -16.59
N GLU A 191 -1.58 5.03 -16.85
CA GLU A 191 -1.40 6.30 -17.54
C GLU A 191 -2.06 6.26 -18.93
N PRO A 192 -2.74 7.34 -19.36
CA PRO A 192 -3.31 7.40 -20.70
C PRO A 192 -2.21 7.27 -21.76
N THR A 193 -2.34 6.33 -22.66
CA THR A 193 -1.43 6.20 -23.81
C THR A 193 -1.65 7.39 -24.75
N THR A 194 -0.62 8.19 -24.94
CA THR A 194 -0.63 9.38 -25.83
C THR A 194 -0.50 8.98 -27.31
#